data_cdfcac8f2e861c09af55736a75a84f91
#
_entry.id   cdfcac8f2e861c09af55736a75a84f91
#
_cell.length_a   1.000
_cell.length_b   1.000
_cell.length_c   1.000
_cell.angle_alpha   90.00
_cell.angle_beta   90.00
_cell.angle_gamma   90.00
#
_symmetry.space_group_name_H-M   'P 1'
#
loop_
_entity.id
_entity.type
_entity.pdbx_description
1 polymer ?
#
loop_
_entity_poly.entity_id
_entity_poly.type
_entity_poly.pdbx_seq_one_letter_code
_entity_poly.pdbx_strand_id
1 'polypeptide(L)' 'MGFWEVVLDDNKEVLGRYNQEYFTEAKIGEIVKKLYEQQIKQGHDLSIRLSKD' A
#
# COMPACT_ATOMS: atom_id res chain seq x y z
N MET A 1 -13.96 -11.06 1.28
CA MET A 1 -12.54 -11.03 0.96
C MET A 1 -12.00 -9.62 1.06
N GLY A 2 -10.77 -9.51 1.54
CA GLY A 2 -10.15 -8.21 1.73
C GLY A 2 -8.97 -7.98 0.82
N PHE A 3 -8.67 -6.72 0.60
CA PHE A 3 -7.51 -6.30 -0.16
C PHE A 3 -6.73 -5.27 0.64
N TRP A 4 -5.41 -5.40 0.61
CA TRP A 4 -4.53 -4.36 1.11
C TRP A 4 -4.39 -3.31 0.02
N GLU A 5 -4.63 -2.06 0.37
CA GLU A 5 -4.48 -0.97 -0.58
C GLU A 5 -3.37 -0.04 -0.11
N VAL A 6 -2.46 0.28 -1.03
CA VAL A 6 -1.42 1.26 -0.78
C VAL A 6 -1.93 2.59 -1.31
N VAL A 7 -2.10 3.55 -0.42
CA VAL A 7 -2.68 4.85 -0.78
C VAL A 7 -1.69 5.98 -0.58
N LEU A 8 -1.81 6.97 -1.45
CA LEU A 8 -0.93 8.13 -1.48
C LEU A 8 -1.65 9.35 -0.91
N ASP A 9 -0.93 10.08 -0.07
CA ASP A 9 -1.39 11.39 0.44
C ASP A 9 -2.82 11.40 0.98
N ASP A 10 -3.06 10.60 2.00
CA ASP A 10 -4.37 10.53 2.68
C ASP A 10 -5.53 10.18 1.75
N ASN A 11 -5.39 9.05 1.05
CA ASN A 11 -6.44 8.50 0.18
C ASN A 11 -6.71 9.28 -1.10
N LYS A 12 -5.78 10.11 -1.54
CA LYS A 12 -5.95 10.79 -2.82
C LYS A 12 -5.82 9.85 -4.00
N GLU A 13 -4.95 8.84 -3.88
CA GLU A 13 -4.73 7.92 -4.97
C GLU A 13 -4.38 6.54 -4.44
N VAL A 14 -4.97 5.52 -5.04
CA VAL A 14 -4.64 4.14 -4.72
C VAL A 14 -3.55 3.69 -5.69
N LEU A 15 -2.36 3.42 -5.16
CA LEU A 15 -1.23 3.03 -5.97
C LEU A 15 -1.20 1.54 -6.31
N GLY A 16 -1.77 0.72 -5.44
CA GLY A 16 -1.81 -0.71 -5.69
C GLY A 16 -2.77 -1.41 -4.77
N ARG A 17 -3.24 -2.58 -5.19
CA ARG A 17 -4.13 -3.42 -4.40
C ARG A 17 -3.56 -4.84 -4.38
N TYR A 18 -3.58 -5.46 -3.22
CA TYR A 18 -3.01 -6.78 -3.01
C TYR A 18 -3.98 -7.65 -2.24
N ASN A 19 -4.23 -8.86 -2.72
CA ASN A 19 -5.19 -9.76 -2.09
C ASN A 19 -4.69 -10.19 -0.71
N GLN A 20 -5.52 -10.01 0.30
CA GLN A 20 -5.21 -10.35 1.68
C GLN A 20 -4.88 -11.84 1.85
N GLU A 21 -5.43 -12.70 1.02
CA GLU A 21 -5.16 -14.13 1.11
C GLU A 21 -3.73 -14.50 0.75
N TYR A 22 -3.08 -13.70 -0.09
CA TYR A 22 -1.74 -13.98 -0.57
C TYR A 22 -0.67 -13.10 0.05
N PHE A 23 -1.07 -12.00 0.64
CA PHE A 23 -0.14 -11.02 1.19
C PHE A 23 -0.50 -10.68 2.63
N THR A 24 0.48 -10.79 3.52
CA THR A 24 0.31 -10.34 4.89
C THR A 24 0.66 -8.86 4.98
N GLU A 25 0.28 -8.22 6.09
CA GLU A 25 0.62 -6.83 6.31
C GLU A 25 2.13 -6.60 6.29
N ALA A 26 2.90 -7.52 6.89
CA ALA A 26 4.34 -7.42 6.90
C ALA A 26 4.92 -7.48 5.49
N LYS A 27 4.35 -8.35 4.65
CA LYS A 27 4.78 -8.48 3.27
C LYS A 27 4.50 -7.23 2.47
N ILE A 28 3.32 -6.64 2.69
CA ILE A 28 2.97 -5.37 2.03
C ILE A 28 3.94 -4.27 2.45
N GLY A 29 4.32 -4.23 3.72
CA GLY A 29 5.30 -3.26 4.18
C GLY A 29 6.62 -3.34 3.45
N GLU A 30 7.08 -4.56 3.17
CA GLU A 30 8.31 -4.76 2.40
C GLU A 30 8.16 -4.33 0.95
N ILE A 31 7.01 -4.65 0.34
CA ILE A 31 6.70 -4.25 -1.03
C ILE A 31 6.71 -2.72 -1.15
N VAL A 32 6.07 -2.05 -0.21
CA VAL A 32 6.01 -0.59 -0.20
C VAL A 32 7.41 0.01 -0.15
N LYS A 33 8.28 -0.53 0.69
CA LYS A 33 9.64 -0.01 0.80
C LYS A 33 10.42 -0.16 -0.50
N LYS A 34 10.17 -1.22 -1.25
CA LYS A 34 10.92 -1.49 -2.47
C LYS A 34 10.32 -0.83 -3.71
N LEU A 35 9.01 -0.97 -3.88
CA LEU A 35 8.35 -0.50 -5.10
C LEU A 35 8.02 1.00 -5.07
N TYR A 36 7.74 1.52 -3.90
CA TYR A 36 7.32 2.91 -3.77
C TYR A 36 8.37 3.80 -3.09
N GLU A 37 9.61 3.35 -3.14
CA GLU A 37 10.72 4.10 -2.55
C GLU A 37 10.86 5.50 -3.12
N GLN A 38 10.62 5.64 -4.42
CA GLN A 38 10.70 6.93 -5.09
C GLN A 38 9.70 7.92 -4.53
N GLN A 39 8.46 7.48 -4.32
CA GLN A 39 7.42 8.33 -3.76
C GLN A 39 7.79 8.79 -2.35
N ILE A 40 8.36 7.90 -1.56
CA ILE A 40 8.79 8.25 -0.20
C ILE A 40 9.91 9.30 -0.25
N LYS A 41 10.86 9.14 -1.15
CA LYS A 41 11.95 10.08 -1.31
C LYS A 41 11.49 11.44 -1.80
N GLN A 42 10.39 11.48 -2.54
CA GLN A 42 9.80 12.72 -3.03
C GLN A 42 8.97 13.44 -1.97
N GLY A 43 8.82 12.84 -0.79
CA GLY A 43 8.11 13.46 0.31
C GLY A 43 6.62 13.13 0.37
N HIS A 44 6.17 12.14 -0.40
CA HIS A 44 4.78 11.71 -0.35
C HIS A 44 4.55 10.81 0.86
N ASP A 45 3.37 10.92 1.45
CA ASP A 45 2.94 10.03 2.52
C ASP A 45 2.28 8.80 1.93
N LEU A 46 2.73 7.63 2.36
CA LEU A 46 2.13 6.37 1.96
C LEU A 46 1.52 5.70 3.18
N SER A 47 0.35 5.13 2.98
CA SER A 47 -0.29 4.35 4.03
C SER A 47 -0.89 3.08 3.42
N ILE A 48 -1.13 2.11 4.30
CA ILE A 48 -1.70 0.82 3.92
C ILE A 48 -3.02 0.71 4.64
N ARG A 49 -4.07 0.37 3.92
CA ARG A 49 -5.37 0.15 4.52
C ARG A 49 -5.97 -1.16 4.03
N LEU A 50 -6.86 -1.73 4.82
CA LEU A 50 -7.57 -2.95 4.44
C LEU A 50 -8.95 -2.58 3.92
N SER A 51 -9.23 -3.00 2.70
CA SER A 51 -10.53 -2.80 2.08
C SER A 51 -11.26 -4.14 2.02
N LYS A 52 -12.53 -4.14 2.34
CA LYS A 52 -13.34 -5.35 2.36
C LYS A 52 -14.34 -5.40 1.22
N ASP A 53 -13.89 -5.26 0.04
CA ASP A 53 -14.78 -5.35 -1.12
C ASP A 53 -15.10 -6.77 -1.50
#